data_8a9142876d339ef2eb6c350b68c87c0c
#
_entry.id   8a9142876d339ef2eb6c350b68c87c0c
#
_cell.length_a   1.000
_cell.length_b   1.000
_cell.length_c   1.000
_cell.angle_alpha   90.00
_cell.angle_beta   90.00
_cell.angle_gamma   90.00
#
_symmetry.space_group_name_H-M   'P 1'
#
loop_
_entity.id
_entity.type
_entity.pdbx_description
1 polymer ?
#
loop_
_entity_poly.entity_id
_entity_poly.type
_entity_poly.pdbx_seq_one_letter_code
_entity_poly.pdbx_strand_id
1 'polypeptide(L)'
;DGARQDYGSPDDATTRKLWDCVAAVRGGAIACDVEAASAHTLCMNGMQESADPAGFPARMVSRQGEEGARVTVVDGLDTALEQAYERGVLPAEMGLPWAVAGREVDLRGYAEFPRA
;
A
#
# COMPACT_ATOMS: atom_id res chain seq x y z
N ASP A 1 15.43 -2.80 -20.02
CA ASP A 1 16.74 -2.32 -19.56
C ASP A 1 16.81 -2.55 -18.07
N GLY A 2 17.39 -3.66 -17.62
CA GLY A 2 17.38 -4.12 -16.23
C GLY A 2 18.30 -3.34 -15.28
N ALA A 3 18.35 -2.03 -15.39
CA ALA A 3 19.12 -1.19 -14.49
C ALA A 3 18.46 -1.18 -13.11
N ARG A 4 19.15 -1.73 -12.13
CA ARG A 4 18.74 -1.67 -10.72
C ARG A 4 19.11 -0.30 -10.17
N GLN A 5 18.13 0.44 -9.67
CA GLN A 5 18.36 1.69 -8.95
C GLN A 5 18.17 1.43 -7.45
N ASP A 6 19.21 1.72 -6.67
CA ASP A 6 19.13 1.66 -5.22
C ASP A 6 18.80 3.06 -4.68
N TYR A 7 17.66 3.15 -3.96
CA TYR A 7 17.18 4.39 -3.37
C TYR A 7 17.63 4.55 -1.90
N GLY A 8 18.44 3.62 -1.38
CA GLY A 8 18.85 3.59 0.02
C GLY A 8 17.72 3.20 0.99
N SER A 9 18.00 3.29 2.28
CA SER A 9 17.01 3.02 3.31
C SER A 9 16.22 4.29 3.66
N PRO A 10 14.88 4.24 3.70
CA PRO A 10 14.07 5.38 4.17
C PRO A 10 14.29 5.68 5.66
N ASP A 11 14.87 4.74 6.40
CA ASP A 11 15.08 4.87 7.85
C ASP A 11 16.37 5.61 8.22
N ASP A 12 17.26 5.86 7.28
CA ASP A 12 18.54 6.52 7.52
C ASP A 12 18.41 7.99 7.98
N ALA A 13 17.20 8.55 7.94
CA ALA A 13 16.92 9.90 8.37
C ALA A 13 15.51 10.05 8.98
N THR A 14 15.25 9.36 10.09
CA THR A 14 13.95 9.36 10.78
C THR A 14 13.41 10.76 11.14
N THR A 15 14.30 11.73 11.31
CA THR A 15 13.94 13.14 11.60
C THR A 15 13.86 14.04 10.37
N ARG A 16 14.16 13.53 9.17
CA ARG A 16 14.20 14.35 7.95
C ARG A 16 12.90 15.09 7.69
N LYS A 17 11.77 14.42 7.83
CA LYS A 17 10.44 15.02 7.63
C LYS A 17 10.20 16.22 8.57
N LEU A 18 10.66 16.12 9.82
CA LEU A 18 10.56 17.23 10.77
C LEU A 18 11.39 18.42 10.33
N TRP A 19 12.63 18.18 9.90
CA TRP A 19 13.51 19.26 9.44
C TRP A 19 13.04 19.89 8.13
N ASP A 20 12.46 19.12 7.22
CA ASP A 20 11.82 19.62 6.02
C ASP A 20 10.65 20.54 6.36
N CYS A 21 9.82 20.18 7.34
CA CYS A 21 8.74 21.04 7.84
C CYS A 21 9.28 22.33 8.47
N VAL A 22 10.34 22.26 9.27
CA VAL A 22 10.99 23.44 9.87
C VAL A 22 11.58 24.33 8.79
N ALA A 23 12.20 23.78 7.75
CA ALA A 23 12.72 24.53 6.62
C ALA A 23 11.61 25.20 5.81
N ALA A 24 10.47 24.53 5.63
CA ALA A 24 9.31 25.09 4.92
C ALA A 24 8.74 26.33 5.60
N VAL A 25 8.72 26.39 6.93
CA VAL A 25 8.31 27.59 7.68
C VAL A 25 9.20 28.80 7.35
N ARG A 26 10.43 28.56 6.90
CA ARG A 26 11.40 29.60 6.48
C ARG A 26 11.46 29.79 4.97
N GLY A 27 10.47 29.30 4.23
CA GLY A 27 10.38 29.42 2.77
C GLY A 27 11.04 28.28 1.99
N GLY A 28 11.41 27.17 2.64
CA GLY A 28 11.86 25.96 1.97
C GLY A 28 10.69 25.22 1.32
N ALA A 29 11.00 24.33 0.36
CA ALA A 29 10.00 23.46 -0.27
C ALA A 29 9.80 22.17 0.54
N ILE A 30 8.56 21.70 0.59
CA ILE A 30 8.22 20.37 1.09
C ILE A 30 8.10 19.43 -0.11
N ALA A 31 8.86 18.33 -0.12
CA ALA A 31 8.86 17.38 -1.22
C ALA A 31 7.52 16.63 -1.34
N CYS A 32 6.80 16.44 -0.24
CA CYS A 32 5.48 15.81 -0.21
C CYS A 32 4.59 16.60 0.75
N ASP A 33 3.90 17.59 0.24
CA ASP A 33 2.90 18.37 0.97
C ASP A 33 1.53 17.65 1.00
N VAL A 34 0.53 18.31 1.56
CA VAL A 34 -0.84 17.75 1.67
C VAL A 34 -1.45 17.51 0.30
N GLU A 35 -1.18 18.36 -0.67
CA GLU A 35 -1.69 18.22 -2.03
C GLU A 35 -1.06 17.00 -2.73
N ALA A 36 0.27 16.86 -2.67
CA ALA A 36 0.96 15.69 -3.19
C ALA A 36 0.54 14.40 -2.50
N ALA A 37 0.29 14.43 -1.19
CA ALA A 37 -0.18 13.28 -0.42
C ALA A 37 -1.65 12.93 -0.69
N SER A 38 -2.46 13.87 -1.17
CA SER A 38 -3.89 13.66 -1.42
C SER A 38 -4.17 12.55 -2.42
N ALA A 39 -3.34 12.41 -3.45
CA ALA A 39 -3.46 11.36 -4.45
C ALA A 39 -3.34 9.96 -3.83
N HIS A 40 -2.43 9.79 -2.85
CA HIS A 40 -2.29 8.53 -2.13
C HIS A 40 -3.53 8.21 -1.29
N THR A 41 -4.03 9.21 -0.54
CA THR A 41 -5.26 9.06 0.26
C THR A 41 -6.47 8.72 -0.63
N LEU A 42 -6.57 9.38 -1.78
CA LEU A 42 -7.63 9.13 -2.75
C LEU A 42 -7.60 7.68 -3.27
N CYS A 43 -6.42 7.18 -3.62
CA CYS A 43 -6.25 5.77 -4.02
C CYS A 43 -6.63 4.80 -2.90
N MET A 44 -6.22 5.08 -1.66
CA MET A 44 -6.58 4.24 -0.50
C MET A 44 -8.09 4.20 -0.28
N ASN A 45 -8.77 5.34 -0.36
CA ASN A 45 -10.21 5.42 -0.22
C ASN A 45 -10.91 4.65 -1.35
N GLY A 46 -10.45 4.81 -2.59
CA GLY A 46 -10.97 4.06 -3.74
C GLY A 46 -10.81 2.54 -3.57
N MET A 47 -9.68 2.09 -3.06
CA MET A 47 -9.47 0.66 -2.76
C MET A 47 -10.45 0.15 -1.69
N GLN A 48 -10.67 0.91 -0.62
CA GLN A 48 -11.62 0.57 0.44
C GLN A 48 -13.07 0.49 -0.05
N GLU A 49 -13.45 1.36 -0.98
CA GLU A 49 -14.78 1.33 -1.58
C GLU A 49 -14.92 0.25 -2.67
N SER A 50 -13.82 -0.12 -3.31
CA SER A 50 -13.84 -1.11 -4.40
C SER A 50 -14.23 -2.50 -3.91
N ALA A 51 -13.79 -2.90 -2.73
CA ALA A 51 -14.09 -4.22 -2.16
C ALA A 51 -14.01 -4.20 -0.64
N ASP A 52 -14.88 -4.98 -0.01
CA ASP A 52 -14.76 -5.24 1.42
C ASP A 52 -13.49 -6.05 1.72
N PRO A 53 -12.82 -5.80 2.87
CA PRO A 53 -11.68 -6.59 3.28
C PRO A 53 -12.04 -8.07 3.41
N ALA A 54 -11.40 -8.92 2.62
CA ALA A 54 -11.57 -10.36 2.66
C ALA A 54 -10.45 -11.02 3.47
N GLY A 55 -10.80 -11.98 4.31
CA GLY A 55 -9.83 -12.78 5.05
C GLY A 55 -9.19 -13.88 4.18
N PHE A 56 -7.93 -14.18 4.40
CA PHE A 56 -7.30 -15.35 3.82
C PHE A 56 -7.85 -16.65 4.43
N PRO A 57 -7.94 -17.74 3.67
CA PRO A 57 -8.31 -19.05 4.21
C PRO A 57 -7.39 -19.42 5.39
N ALA A 58 -7.97 -19.89 6.49
CA ALA A 58 -7.22 -20.17 7.72
C ALA A 58 -6.05 -21.15 7.51
N ARG A 59 -6.19 -22.09 6.56
CA ARG A 59 -5.13 -23.05 6.21
C ARG A 59 -3.87 -22.41 5.60
N MET A 60 -3.99 -21.18 5.07
CA MET A 60 -2.88 -20.43 4.47
C MET A 60 -2.22 -19.50 5.46
N VAL A 61 -2.83 -19.28 6.63
CA VAL A 61 -2.37 -18.28 7.60
C VAL A 61 -1.63 -18.99 8.73
N SER A 62 -0.39 -18.62 8.97
CA SER A 62 0.41 -19.08 10.10
C SER A 62 0.96 -17.90 10.90
N ARG A 63 1.30 -18.14 12.17
CA ARG A 63 1.97 -17.16 13.01
C ARG A 63 3.36 -17.67 13.35
N GLN A 64 4.37 -16.89 13.03
CA GLN A 64 5.77 -17.23 13.22
C GLN A 64 6.46 -16.20 14.11
N GLY A 65 7.54 -16.60 14.78
CA GLY A 65 8.31 -15.76 15.67
C GLY A 65 8.02 -15.99 17.17
N GLU A 66 8.81 -15.35 18.01
CA GLU A 66 8.72 -15.43 19.47
C GLU A 66 7.59 -14.54 20.01
N GLU A 67 7.21 -14.78 21.27
CA GLU A 67 6.20 -13.98 21.95
C GLU A 67 6.63 -12.50 22.01
N GLY A 68 5.76 -11.59 21.54
CA GLY A 68 6.04 -10.16 21.39
C GLY A 68 6.59 -9.72 20.03
N ALA A 69 7.07 -10.67 19.19
CA ALA A 69 7.57 -10.39 17.84
C ALA A 69 6.93 -11.31 16.78
N ARG A 70 5.70 -11.79 17.05
CA ARG A 70 4.99 -12.66 16.11
C ARG A 70 4.55 -11.93 14.87
N VAL A 71 4.88 -12.50 13.71
CA VAL A 71 4.39 -12.04 12.41
C VAL A 71 3.35 -13.01 11.87
N THR A 72 2.36 -12.48 11.18
CA THR A 72 1.39 -13.30 10.43
C THR A 72 1.95 -13.53 9.04
N VAL A 73 2.07 -14.79 8.66
CA VAL A 73 2.56 -15.21 7.35
C VAL A 73 1.41 -15.89 6.60
N VAL A 74 1.25 -15.54 5.34
CA VAL A 74 0.28 -16.17 4.43
C VAL A 74 1.06 -16.94 3.37
N ASP A 75 0.86 -18.25 3.34
CA ASP A 75 1.58 -19.15 2.44
C ASP A 75 1.33 -18.78 0.97
N GLY A 76 2.41 -18.58 0.23
CA GLY A 76 2.40 -18.28 -1.21
C GLY A 76 1.94 -16.88 -1.57
N LEU A 77 1.70 -15.98 -0.59
CA LEU A 77 1.28 -14.61 -0.88
C LEU A 77 2.37 -13.81 -1.60
N ASP A 78 3.61 -13.94 -1.16
CA ASP A 78 4.78 -13.29 -1.76
C ASP A 78 4.91 -13.64 -3.25
N THR A 79 4.93 -14.94 -3.54
CA THR A 79 5.00 -15.45 -4.93
C THR A 79 3.80 -14.99 -5.78
N ALA A 80 2.60 -14.99 -5.20
CA ALA A 80 1.41 -14.55 -5.91
C ALA A 80 1.46 -13.04 -6.24
N LEU A 81 1.94 -12.22 -5.32
CA LEU A 81 2.09 -10.78 -5.55
C LEU A 81 3.19 -10.48 -6.57
N GLU A 82 4.32 -11.19 -6.52
CA GLU A 82 5.39 -11.07 -7.50
C GLU A 82 4.89 -11.39 -8.92
N GLN A 83 4.17 -12.52 -9.07
CA GLN A 83 3.58 -12.90 -10.35
C GLN A 83 2.53 -11.89 -10.85
N ALA A 84 1.71 -11.35 -9.96
CA ALA A 84 0.73 -10.30 -10.30
C ALA A 84 1.44 -9.05 -10.81
N TYR A 85 2.51 -8.64 -10.13
CA TYR A 85 3.32 -7.50 -10.53
C TYR A 85 4.00 -7.71 -11.87
N GLU A 86 4.66 -8.86 -12.09
CA GLU A 86 5.35 -9.18 -13.36
C GLU A 86 4.39 -9.22 -14.54
N ARG A 87 3.16 -9.70 -14.33
CA ARG A 87 2.13 -9.79 -15.37
C ARG A 87 1.35 -8.49 -15.57
N GLY A 88 1.46 -7.54 -14.64
CA GLY A 88 0.66 -6.32 -14.64
C GLY A 88 -0.84 -6.58 -14.47
N VAL A 89 -1.21 -7.57 -13.68
CA VAL A 89 -2.61 -7.98 -13.42
C VAL A 89 -2.91 -7.96 -11.92
N LEU A 90 -4.18 -7.87 -11.57
CA LEU A 90 -4.60 -7.98 -10.17
C LEU A 90 -4.65 -9.45 -9.71
N PRO A 91 -4.43 -9.74 -8.42
CA PRO A 91 -4.56 -11.10 -7.90
C PRO A 91 -5.89 -11.77 -8.21
N ALA A 92 -6.99 -11.02 -8.25
CA ALA A 92 -8.31 -11.54 -8.62
C ALA A 92 -8.39 -12.02 -10.07
N GLU A 93 -7.65 -11.37 -10.97
CA GLU A 93 -7.58 -11.74 -12.40
C GLU A 93 -6.74 -13.01 -12.62
N MET A 94 -5.92 -13.38 -11.66
CA MET A 94 -5.16 -14.63 -11.67
C MET A 94 -6.01 -15.85 -11.23
N GLY A 95 -7.25 -15.64 -10.81
CA GLY A 95 -8.13 -16.71 -10.34
C GLY A 95 -7.71 -17.29 -8.99
N LEU A 96 -7.01 -16.52 -8.16
CA LEU A 96 -6.60 -16.96 -6.83
C LEU A 96 -7.81 -17.09 -5.90
N PRO A 97 -7.95 -18.19 -5.15
CA PRO A 97 -9.19 -18.50 -4.41
C PRO A 97 -9.46 -17.56 -3.23
N TRP A 98 -8.47 -16.79 -2.83
CA TRP A 98 -8.56 -15.80 -1.75
C TRP A 98 -8.73 -14.35 -2.27
N ALA A 99 -8.54 -14.13 -3.57
CA ALA A 99 -8.60 -12.80 -4.15
C ALA A 99 -10.01 -12.51 -4.67
N VAL A 100 -10.59 -11.43 -4.20
CA VAL A 100 -11.93 -10.97 -4.60
C VAL A 100 -11.76 -9.82 -5.60
N ALA A 101 -12.51 -9.87 -6.70
CA ALA A 101 -12.55 -8.78 -7.65
C ALA A 101 -13.28 -7.59 -7.00
N GLY A 102 -12.63 -6.42 -7.03
CA GLY A 102 -13.26 -5.17 -6.65
C GLY A 102 -14.21 -4.64 -7.73
N ARG A 103 -15.07 -3.72 -7.35
CA ARG A 103 -15.86 -2.91 -8.29
C ARG A 103 -15.05 -1.69 -8.76
N GLU A 104 -15.35 -1.20 -9.93
CA GLU A 104 -14.80 0.07 -10.40
C GLU A 104 -15.31 1.24 -9.53
N VAL A 105 -14.43 2.14 -9.14
CA VAL A 105 -14.74 3.36 -8.38
C VAL A 105 -14.22 4.56 -9.15
N ASP A 106 -15.11 5.48 -9.50
CA ASP A 106 -14.72 6.74 -10.16
C ASP A 106 -14.26 7.75 -9.10
N LEU A 107 -12.97 8.06 -9.12
CA LEU A 107 -12.35 9.00 -8.19
C LEU A 107 -12.39 10.47 -8.66
N ARG A 108 -12.96 10.75 -9.83
CA ARG A 108 -13.14 12.13 -10.31
C ARG A 108 -14.16 12.87 -9.47
N GLY A 109 -13.76 13.99 -8.88
CA GLY A 109 -14.63 14.77 -7.99
C GLY A 109 -14.92 14.11 -6.64
N TYR A 110 -14.14 13.09 -6.27
CA TYR A 110 -14.26 12.42 -4.98
C TYR A 110 -13.89 13.37 -3.84
N ALA A 111 -14.85 13.71 -2.98
CA ALA A 111 -14.68 14.71 -1.92
C ALA A 111 -14.77 14.12 -0.50
N GLU A 112 -15.54 13.06 -0.32
CA GLU A 112 -15.75 12.44 1.00
C GLU A 112 -15.70 10.92 0.90
N PHE A 113 -15.07 10.30 1.90
CA PHE A 113 -15.14 8.84 2.08
C PHE A 113 -16.51 8.50 2.69
N PRO A 114 -17.29 7.58 2.12
CA PRO A 114 -18.58 7.20 2.68
C PRO A 114 -18.37 6.64 4.09
N ARG A 115 -19.06 7.24 5.05
CA ARG A 115 -19.12 6.65 6.39
C ARG A 115 -20.09 5.48 6.35
N ALA A 116 -19.63 4.31 6.79
CA ALA A 116 -20.45 3.13 7.01
C ALA A 116 -21.51 3.38 8.09
#